data_7f9a5c073ce3e1fa16ead556dc9e09a4
#
_entry.id   7f9a5c073ce3e1fa16ead556dc9e09a4
#
_cell.length_a   1.000
_cell.length_b   1.000
_cell.length_c   1.000
_cell.angle_alpha   90.00
_cell.angle_beta   90.00
_cell.angle_gamma   90.00
#
_symmetry.space_group_name_H-M   'P 1'
#
loop_
_entity.id
_entity.type
_entity.pdbx_description
1 polymer ?
#
loop_
_entity_poly.entity_id
_entity_poly.type
_entity_poly.pdbx_seq_one_letter_code
_entity_poly.pdbx_strand_id
1 'polypeptide(L)'
;MPKSSKKPLSILLVSDFFYPRIGGVEVHIFQLATSLIRLGCRVSVLAHHHKDRQGVRIMGNGIKVYFNQLISLHDDTSYPILYGCHKVLREIVIKDKIDIVHFHQGTSVTSLECVLHSRTLGLRLVYTDHSLFGFGDLAEVNINKVLRSVFSDVDQTISVSNIARDNLILRAMFNPYKTNVIPNGVDFTKFKPDKELQKKKNSKDITIISVSRQAYRKGTDLLIEVIPEVCKLFPNVKFVIGGDGPKKPLLENMIETSNLQDRVKLTGALHHNKVRDIMIKGNLYLNTSLTESFCIAIVEAASTGLYIVTTDVGGVGEVLPDNMVKLVNADKDSIIKGIKETIENYDNIKDNTNDFNEVLKDAYNWDKVAHKTIKVYHKAMMNLDRSIITRIKKVLAIGKISGIFHVCLIILDYLLLLFLTLYQPVKSFKKEKQFKYENYQKYLRNMK
;
A
#
# COMPACT_ATOMS: atom_id res chain seq x y z
N MET A 1 8.34 -28.66 -18.09
CA MET A 1 7.30 -28.83 -17.05
C MET A 1 5.96 -28.90 -17.73
N PRO A 2 5.10 -29.89 -17.48
CA PRO A 2 3.79 -30.00 -18.12
C PRO A 2 2.93 -28.80 -17.72
N LYS A 3 2.31 -28.13 -18.70
CA LYS A 3 1.31 -27.07 -18.51
C LYS A 3 0.12 -27.67 -17.78
N SER A 4 0.02 -27.44 -16.48
CA SER A 4 -1.17 -27.74 -15.69
C SER A 4 -2.34 -26.96 -16.30
N SER A 5 -3.34 -27.64 -16.79
CA SER A 5 -4.57 -27.08 -17.37
C SER A 5 -5.51 -26.45 -16.32
N LYS A 6 -5.00 -25.94 -15.23
CA LYS A 6 -5.81 -25.26 -14.23
C LYS A 6 -6.28 -23.91 -14.79
N LYS A 7 -7.60 -23.70 -14.78
CA LYS A 7 -8.24 -22.43 -15.13
C LYS A 7 -7.53 -21.28 -14.39
N PRO A 8 -7.18 -20.19 -15.09
CA PRO A 8 -6.54 -19.03 -14.45
C PRO A 8 -7.47 -18.45 -13.36
N LEU A 9 -6.87 -18.11 -12.21
CA LEU A 9 -7.59 -17.44 -11.12
C LEU A 9 -8.11 -16.08 -11.58
N SER A 10 -9.37 -15.78 -11.24
CA SER A 10 -9.99 -14.48 -11.49
C SER A 10 -10.12 -13.72 -10.16
N ILE A 11 -9.44 -12.60 -10.07
CA ILE A 11 -9.21 -11.85 -8.82
C ILE A 11 -9.83 -10.47 -8.96
N LEU A 12 -10.60 -10.05 -7.97
CA LEU A 12 -11.06 -8.68 -7.81
C LEU A 12 -10.28 -8.03 -6.66
N LEU A 13 -9.49 -6.99 -6.96
CA LEU A 13 -8.87 -6.14 -5.96
C LEU A 13 -9.83 -5.00 -5.63
N VAL A 14 -10.05 -4.71 -4.34
CA VAL A 14 -11.01 -3.70 -3.90
C VAL A 14 -10.32 -2.69 -2.99
N SER A 15 -10.45 -1.40 -3.31
CA SER A 15 -10.00 -0.29 -2.48
C SER A 15 -10.60 1.02 -2.98
N ASP A 16 -10.87 1.98 -2.09
CA ASP A 16 -11.14 3.37 -2.53
C ASP A 16 -9.92 3.99 -3.22
N PHE A 17 -8.72 3.53 -2.83
CA PHE A 17 -7.43 4.09 -3.24
C PHE A 17 -6.89 3.38 -4.47
N PHE A 18 -6.91 4.05 -5.62
CA PHE A 18 -6.33 3.55 -6.87
C PHE A 18 -5.92 4.70 -7.80
N TYR A 19 -5.15 4.39 -8.85
CA TYR A 19 -4.79 5.37 -9.88
C TYR A 19 -6.00 6.11 -10.46
N PRO A 20 -5.87 7.46 -10.72
CA PRO A 20 -4.63 8.23 -10.86
C PRO A 20 -4.10 8.85 -9.56
N ARG A 21 -4.68 8.57 -8.41
CA ARG A 21 -4.13 9.03 -7.14
C ARG A 21 -2.73 8.46 -6.93
N ILE A 22 -1.92 9.22 -6.20
CA ILE A 22 -0.53 8.85 -5.88
C ILE A 22 -0.43 8.59 -4.38
N GLY A 23 -0.10 7.36 -4.03
CA GLY A 23 0.08 6.92 -2.66
C GLY A 23 0.65 5.50 -2.62
N GLY A 24 1.07 5.05 -1.44
CA GLY A 24 1.68 3.73 -1.27
C GLY A 24 0.71 2.57 -1.58
N VAL A 25 -0.56 2.71 -1.20
CA VAL A 25 -1.60 1.69 -1.44
C VAL A 25 -1.95 1.60 -2.93
N GLU A 26 -2.09 2.74 -3.59
CA GLU A 26 -2.38 2.85 -5.03
C GLU A 26 -1.29 2.18 -5.86
N VAL A 27 -0.03 2.49 -5.54
CA VAL A 27 1.14 1.87 -6.20
C VAL A 27 1.17 0.38 -5.93
N HIS A 28 0.93 -0.05 -4.69
CA HIS A 28 0.89 -1.47 -4.31
C HIS A 28 -0.15 -2.24 -5.13
N ILE A 29 -1.40 -1.76 -5.17
CA ILE A 29 -2.50 -2.43 -5.90
C ILE A 29 -2.18 -2.52 -7.39
N PHE A 30 -1.67 -1.43 -7.99
CA PHE A 30 -1.31 -1.40 -9.40
C PHE A 30 -0.18 -2.39 -9.74
N GLN A 31 0.90 -2.39 -8.97
CA GLN A 31 2.04 -3.26 -9.20
C GLN A 31 1.72 -4.74 -8.93
N LEU A 32 0.97 -5.03 -7.87
CA LEU A 32 0.49 -6.37 -7.57
C LEU A 32 -0.41 -6.89 -8.70
N ALA A 33 -1.39 -6.08 -9.15
CA ALA A 33 -2.27 -6.42 -10.27
C ALA A 33 -1.47 -6.73 -11.54
N THR A 34 -0.49 -5.87 -11.86
CA THR A 34 0.39 -6.05 -13.03
C THR A 34 1.16 -7.37 -12.95
N SER A 35 1.73 -7.69 -11.79
CA SER A 35 2.49 -8.92 -11.60
C SER A 35 1.61 -10.16 -11.60
N LEU A 36 0.42 -10.11 -11.00
CA LEU A 36 -0.58 -11.20 -11.06
C LEU A 36 -1.00 -11.50 -12.51
N ILE A 37 -1.22 -10.46 -13.34
CA ILE A 37 -1.53 -10.63 -14.76
C ILE A 37 -0.36 -11.31 -15.51
N ARG A 38 0.90 -10.90 -15.25
CA ARG A 38 2.08 -11.54 -15.82
C ARG A 38 2.18 -13.03 -15.46
N LEU A 39 1.72 -13.40 -14.26
CA LEU A 39 1.66 -14.78 -13.79
C LEU A 39 0.42 -15.56 -14.29
N GLY A 40 -0.37 -14.96 -15.18
CA GLY A 40 -1.51 -15.62 -15.85
C GLY A 40 -2.85 -15.51 -15.10
N CYS A 41 -2.95 -14.71 -14.05
CA CYS A 41 -4.24 -14.42 -13.41
C CYS A 41 -5.04 -13.40 -14.23
N ARG A 42 -6.37 -13.43 -14.08
CA ARG A 42 -7.26 -12.36 -14.54
C ARG A 42 -7.50 -11.41 -13.36
N VAL A 43 -7.27 -10.12 -13.57
CA VAL A 43 -7.38 -9.14 -12.50
C VAL A 43 -8.32 -8.01 -12.90
N SER A 44 -9.31 -7.79 -12.05
CA SER A 44 -10.17 -6.62 -12.07
C SER A 44 -9.95 -5.80 -10.80
N VAL A 45 -10.17 -4.49 -10.85
CA VAL A 45 -10.07 -3.58 -9.71
C VAL A 45 -11.43 -2.88 -9.55
N LEU A 46 -11.95 -2.83 -8.33
CA LEU A 46 -13.07 -1.96 -7.94
C LEU A 46 -12.51 -0.83 -7.09
N ALA A 47 -12.65 0.39 -7.57
CA ALA A 47 -12.14 1.58 -6.89
C ALA A 47 -13.18 2.70 -6.85
N HIS A 48 -12.97 3.66 -5.93
CA HIS A 48 -13.75 4.89 -5.94
C HIS A 48 -13.42 5.72 -7.18
N HIS A 49 -14.40 6.45 -7.70
CA HIS A 49 -14.17 7.34 -8.84
C HIS A 49 -13.22 8.48 -8.48
N HIS A 50 -12.52 8.99 -9.47
CA HIS A 50 -11.64 10.16 -9.29
C HIS A 50 -11.89 11.16 -10.40
N LYS A 51 -12.36 12.36 -10.03
CA LYS A 51 -12.74 13.42 -10.99
C LYS A 51 -13.67 12.83 -12.06
N ASP A 52 -13.34 13.00 -13.33
CA ASP A 52 -14.13 12.55 -14.49
C ASP A 52 -13.97 11.06 -14.83
N ARG A 53 -13.17 10.32 -14.07
CA ARG A 53 -12.95 8.89 -14.31
C ARG A 53 -14.05 8.07 -13.67
N GLN A 54 -15.00 7.66 -14.50
CA GLN A 54 -16.19 6.91 -14.12
C GLN A 54 -16.36 5.66 -15.00
N GLY A 55 -17.13 4.69 -14.49
CA GLY A 55 -17.48 3.48 -15.22
C GLY A 55 -16.32 2.51 -15.39
N VAL A 56 -16.29 1.77 -16.50
CA VAL A 56 -15.29 0.70 -16.73
C VAL A 56 -14.18 1.20 -17.64
N ARG A 57 -12.94 0.98 -17.23
CA ARG A 57 -11.74 1.32 -17.99
C ARG A 57 -10.81 0.11 -18.08
N ILE A 58 -10.14 -0.06 -19.20
CA ILE A 58 -9.06 -1.06 -19.36
C ILE A 58 -7.75 -0.29 -19.49
N MET A 59 -6.82 -0.57 -18.59
CA MET A 59 -5.49 0.03 -18.61
C MET A 59 -4.59 -0.69 -19.62
N GLY A 60 -3.54 0.01 -20.09
CA GLY A 60 -2.62 -0.53 -21.09
C GLY A 60 -1.91 -1.84 -20.70
N ASN A 61 -1.82 -2.15 -19.41
CA ASN A 61 -1.28 -3.42 -18.87
C ASN A 61 -2.33 -4.54 -18.71
N GLY A 62 -3.59 -4.30 -19.14
CA GLY A 62 -4.67 -5.27 -19.10
C GLY A 62 -5.51 -5.29 -17.82
N ILE A 63 -5.23 -4.41 -16.85
CA ILE A 63 -6.06 -4.26 -15.65
C ILE A 63 -7.41 -3.67 -16.05
N LYS A 64 -8.51 -4.35 -15.70
CA LYS A 64 -9.87 -3.84 -15.85
C LYS A 64 -10.29 -3.13 -14.57
N VAL A 65 -10.58 -1.83 -14.66
CA VAL A 65 -10.93 -1.00 -13.51
C VAL A 65 -12.39 -0.60 -13.57
N TYR A 66 -13.12 -0.84 -12.50
CA TYR A 66 -14.48 -0.37 -12.26
C TYR A 66 -14.42 0.81 -11.29
N PHE A 67 -14.69 2.00 -11.79
CA PHE A 67 -14.79 3.21 -10.97
C PHE A 67 -16.22 3.37 -10.49
N ASN A 68 -16.44 3.15 -9.18
CA ASN A 68 -17.74 3.27 -8.56
C ASN A 68 -18.00 4.70 -8.12
N GLN A 69 -19.19 5.20 -8.43
CA GLN A 69 -19.63 6.54 -8.06
C GLN A 69 -20.33 6.51 -6.71
N LEU A 70 -19.57 6.57 -5.64
CA LEU A 70 -20.10 6.81 -4.30
C LEU A 70 -19.87 8.27 -3.91
N ILE A 71 -20.62 8.74 -2.92
CA ILE A 71 -20.40 10.07 -2.35
C ILE A 71 -19.03 10.10 -1.69
N SER A 72 -18.18 11.07 -2.04
CA SER A 72 -16.88 11.26 -1.41
C SER A 72 -17.03 11.97 -0.06
N LEU A 73 -16.31 11.47 0.97
CA LEU A 73 -16.27 12.11 2.28
C LEU A 73 -15.06 13.08 2.34
N HIS A 74 -13.87 12.56 2.42
CA HIS A 74 -12.62 13.32 2.53
C HIS A 74 -11.50 12.53 1.87
N ASP A 75 -10.55 13.20 1.23
CA ASP A 75 -9.42 12.55 0.52
C ASP A 75 -9.87 11.44 -0.46
N ASP A 76 -11.01 11.62 -1.17
CA ASP A 76 -11.65 10.65 -2.07
C ASP A 76 -11.96 9.28 -1.41
N THR A 77 -12.14 9.25 -0.10
CA THR A 77 -12.72 8.09 0.59
C THR A 77 -14.23 8.11 0.42
N SER A 78 -14.82 6.96 0.15
CA SER A 78 -16.28 6.84 0.03
C SER A 78 -16.98 7.16 1.36
N TYR A 79 -18.15 7.78 1.28
CA TYR A 79 -19.01 7.93 2.44
C TYR A 79 -19.47 6.54 2.94
N PRO A 80 -19.51 6.26 4.24
CA PRO A 80 -19.89 4.96 4.76
C PRO A 80 -21.38 4.66 4.51
N ILE A 81 -21.65 3.97 3.42
CA ILE A 81 -22.97 3.46 3.03
C ILE A 81 -22.87 1.94 3.01
N LEU A 82 -23.74 1.24 3.75
CA LEU A 82 -23.64 -0.22 3.92
C LEU A 82 -24.05 -1.04 2.69
N TYR A 83 -24.73 -0.44 1.72
CA TYR A 83 -25.25 -1.16 0.53
C TYR A 83 -25.02 -0.42 -0.79
N GLY A 84 -24.07 0.53 -0.82
CA GLY A 84 -23.74 1.30 -2.02
C GLY A 84 -23.04 0.47 -3.10
N CYS A 85 -22.27 -0.53 -2.72
CA CYS A 85 -21.48 -1.35 -3.63
C CYS A 85 -22.14 -2.67 -4.02
N HIS A 86 -23.18 -3.13 -3.35
CA HIS A 86 -23.74 -4.48 -3.50
C HIS A 86 -24.09 -4.82 -4.96
N LYS A 87 -24.83 -3.96 -5.65
CA LYS A 87 -25.25 -4.19 -7.04
C LYS A 87 -24.07 -4.25 -7.99
N VAL A 88 -23.13 -3.29 -7.87
CA VAL A 88 -21.93 -3.21 -8.72
C VAL A 88 -21.03 -4.41 -8.49
N LEU A 89 -20.81 -4.78 -7.22
CA LEU A 89 -20.01 -5.96 -6.86
C LEU A 89 -20.59 -7.24 -7.46
N ARG A 90 -21.92 -7.46 -7.31
CA ARG A 90 -22.60 -8.62 -7.89
C ARG A 90 -22.42 -8.67 -9.41
N GLU A 91 -22.56 -7.52 -10.08
CA GLU A 91 -22.38 -7.42 -11.54
C GLU A 91 -20.95 -7.79 -11.95
N ILE A 92 -19.93 -7.27 -11.27
CA ILE A 92 -18.51 -7.60 -11.52
C ILE A 92 -18.26 -9.09 -11.32
N VAL A 93 -18.72 -9.65 -10.21
CA VAL A 93 -18.55 -11.08 -9.88
C VAL A 93 -19.11 -11.99 -10.97
N ILE A 94 -20.29 -11.67 -11.50
CA ILE A 94 -20.93 -12.46 -12.55
C ILE A 94 -20.21 -12.28 -13.89
N LYS A 95 -19.94 -11.04 -14.32
CA LYS A 95 -19.33 -10.73 -15.62
C LYS A 95 -17.90 -11.25 -15.73
N ASP A 96 -17.08 -11.00 -14.72
CA ASP A 96 -15.65 -11.35 -14.72
C ASP A 96 -15.39 -12.73 -14.11
N LYS A 97 -16.43 -13.42 -13.61
CA LYS A 97 -16.36 -14.76 -12.99
C LYS A 97 -15.30 -14.81 -11.89
N ILE A 98 -15.41 -13.91 -10.94
CA ILE A 98 -14.45 -13.73 -9.84
C ILE A 98 -14.42 -14.97 -8.95
N ASP A 99 -13.23 -15.46 -8.67
CA ASP A 99 -12.97 -16.58 -7.76
C ASP A 99 -12.59 -16.07 -6.35
N ILE A 100 -11.85 -14.95 -6.29
CA ILE A 100 -11.30 -14.35 -5.05
C ILE A 100 -11.53 -12.85 -5.06
N VAL A 101 -11.91 -12.31 -3.92
CA VAL A 101 -11.90 -10.87 -3.67
C VAL A 101 -10.80 -10.53 -2.67
N HIS A 102 -9.93 -9.61 -3.03
CA HIS A 102 -8.80 -9.18 -2.22
C HIS A 102 -8.95 -7.70 -1.87
N PHE A 103 -9.17 -7.43 -0.62
CA PHE A 103 -9.43 -6.11 -0.06
C PHE A 103 -8.14 -5.45 0.43
N HIS A 104 -8.05 -4.13 0.27
CA HIS A 104 -6.89 -3.37 0.71
C HIS A 104 -7.30 -2.21 1.58
N GLN A 105 -6.54 -1.97 2.65
CA GLN A 105 -6.58 -0.79 3.51
C GLN A 105 -7.83 -0.69 4.42
N GLY A 106 -7.60 -0.64 5.74
CA GLY A 106 -8.66 -0.59 6.75
C GLY A 106 -9.49 0.71 6.78
N THR A 107 -8.99 1.77 6.13
CA THR A 107 -9.74 3.03 5.95
C THR A 107 -10.53 3.10 4.64
N SER A 108 -10.46 2.06 3.80
CA SER A 108 -11.26 1.98 2.59
C SER A 108 -12.68 1.51 2.91
N VAL A 109 -13.63 2.40 2.86
CA VAL A 109 -15.06 2.10 3.10
C VAL A 109 -15.59 1.11 2.07
N THR A 110 -15.25 1.30 0.80
CA THR A 110 -15.62 0.35 -0.27
C THR A 110 -15.09 -1.05 0.03
N SER A 111 -13.86 -1.19 0.55
CA SER A 111 -13.31 -2.48 0.96
C SER A 111 -14.12 -3.10 2.09
N LEU A 112 -14.39 -2.35 3.15
CA LEU A 112 -15.10 -2.85 4.33
C LEU A 112 -16.54 -3.27 4.00
N GLU A 113 -17.27 -2.49 3.21
CA GLU A 113 -18.61 -2.83 2.72
C GLU A 113 -18.59 -4.09 1.86
N CYS A 114 -17.69 -4.15 0.88
CA CYS A 114 -17.62 -5.27 -0.05
C CYS A 114 -17.28 -6.61 0.62
N VAL A 115 -16.64 -6.64 1.81
CA VAL A 115 -16.40 -7.91 2.56
C VAL A 115 -17.72 -8.59 2.88
N LEU A 116 -18.71 -7.87 3.44
CA LEU A 116 -20.02 -8.40 3.78
C LEU A 116 -20.69 -9.05 2.57
N HIS A 117 -20.77 -8.31 1.47
CA HIS A 117 -21.45 -8.73 0.24
C HIS A 117 -20.73 -9.88 -0.47
N SER A 118 -19.38 -9.83 -0.51
CA SER A 118 -18.59 -10.89 -1.14
C SER A 118 -18.78 -12.23 -0.43
N ARG A 119 -18.90 -12.23 0.90
CA ARG A 119 -19.17 -13.46 1.65
C ARG A 119 -20.55 -14.03 1.34
N THR A 120 -21.57 -13.17 1.26
CA THR A 120 -22.93 -13.55 0.88
C THR A 120 -22.97 -14.12 -0.55
N LEU A 121 -22.18 -13.58 -1.48
CA LEU A 121 -21.99 -14.11 -2.83
C LEU A 121 -21.18 -15.42 -2.88
N GLY A 122 -20.71 -15.93 -1.74
CA GLY A 122 -19.97 -17.19 -1.65
C GLY A 122 -18.53 -17.16 -2.12
N LEU A 123 -17.93 -15.96 -2.20
CA LEU A 123 -16.54 -15.77 -2.66
C LEU A 123 -15.50 -16.07 -1.57
N ARG A 124 -14.24 -16.19 -1.97
CA ARG A 124 -13.07 -16.27 -1.08
C ARG A 124 -12.52 -14.89 -0.83
N LEU A 125 -12.18 -14.61 0.43
CA LEU A 125 -11.87 -13.29 0.89
C LEU A 125 -10.44 -13.24 1.44
N VAL A 126 -9.64 -12.36 0.87
CA VAL A 126 -8.28 -12.05 1.34
C VAL A 126 -8.23 -10.56 1.65
N TYR A 127 -7.50 -10.17 2.69
CA TYR A 127 -7.32 -8.78 3.06
C TYR A 127 -5.84 -8.45 3.24
N THR A 128 -5.37 -7.34 2.67
CA THR A 128 -4.04 -6.79 2.94
C THR A 128 -4.14 -5.52 3.78
N ASP A 129 -3.46 -5.54 4.93
CA ASP A 129 -3.33 -4.38 5.81
C ASP A 129 -2.08 -3.57 5.48
N HIS A 130 -2.28 -2.25 5.30
CA HIS A 130 -1.24 -1.31 4.94
C HIS A 130 -0.95 -0.28 6.03
N SER A 131 -1.71 -0.29 7.14
CA SER A 131 -1.63 0.75 8.17
C SER A 131 -1.47 0.17 9.56
N LEU A 132 -0.72 0.90 10.38
CA LEU A 132 -0.74 0.72 11.82
C LEU A 132 -1.79 1.65 12.42
N PHE A 133 -2.65 1.11 13.27
CA PHE A 133 -3.59 1.86 14.07
C PHE A 133 -3.31 1.60 15.54
N GLY A 134 -3.46 2.62 16.36
CA GLY A 134 -3.32 2.51 17.80
C GLY A 134 -4.59 2.01 18.49
N PHE A 135 -4.61 2.23 19.80
CA PHE A 135 -5.72 1.93 20.69
C PHE A 135 -6.08 3.14 21.57
N GLY A 136 -5.47 4.30 21.29
CA GLY A 136 -5.45 5.43 22.21
C GLY A 136 -6.60 6.42 22.05
N ASP A 137 -7.17 6.54 20.85
CA ASP A 137 -8.26 7.48 20.61
C ASP A 137 -9.60 6.79 20.25
N LEU A 138 -10.70 7.54 20.33
CA LEU A 138 -12.04 7.02 20.04
C LEU A 138 -12.21 6.58 18.58
N ALA A 139 -11.51 7.22 17.65
CA ALA A 139 -11.58 6.85 16.23
C ALA A 139 -10.87 5.51 15.99
N GLU A 140 -9.70 5.32 16.59
CA GLU A 140 -8.96 4.06 16.53
C GLU A 140 -9.73 2.91 17.18
N VAL A 141 -10.32 3.14 18.37
CA VAL A 141 -11.17 2.13 19.05
C VAL A 141 -12.36 1.75 18.18
N ASN A 142 -13.03 2.70 17.53
CA ASN A 142 -14.19 2.41 16.71
C ASN A 142 -13.80 1.66 15.43
N ILE A 143 -12.73 2.07 14.74
CA ILE A 143 -12.26 1.36 13.55
C ILE A 143 -11.83 -0.08 13.90
N ASN A 144 -11.19 -0.30 15.05
CA ASN A 144 -10.82 -1.64 15.52
C ASN A 144 -12.05 -2.53 15.74
N LYS A 145 -13.16 -1.99 16.27
CA LYS A 145 -14.44 -2.73 16.40
C LYS A 145 -15.03 -3.09 15.02
N VAL A 146 -15.01 -2.15 14.07
CA VAL A 146 -15.47 -2.40 12.71
C VAL A 146 -14.61 -3.47 12.05
N LEU A 147 -13.28 -3.38 12.14
CA LEU A 147 -12.37 -4.36 11.57
C LEU A 147 -12.59 -5.75 12.16
N ARG A 148 -12.80 -5.87 13.47
CA ARG A 148 -13.11 -7.14 14.13
C ARG A 148 -14.39 -7.78 13.56
N SER A 149 -15.42 -6.96 13.31
CA SER A 149 -16.67 -7.41 12.72
C SER A 149 -16.46 -7.89 11.28
N VAL A 150 -15.84 -7.06 10.44
CA VAL A 150 -15.58 -7.35 9.04
C VAL A 150 -14.69 -8.58 8.86
N PHE A 151 -13.65 -8.73 9.70
CA PHE A 151 -12.70 -9.84 9.56
C PHE A 151 -13.23 -11.20 10.00
N SER A 152 -14.40 -11.25 10.65
CA SER A 152 -15.08 -12.53 10.91
C SER A 152 -15.37 -13.31 9.62
N ASP A 153 -15.53 -12.61 8.51
CA ASP A 153 -15.81 -13.16 7.18
C ASP A 153 -14.55 -13.40 6.31
N VAL A 154 -13.38 -12.84 6.69
CA VAL A 154 -12.14 -12.96 5.91
C VAL A 154 -11.51 -14.34 6.06
N ASP A 155 -11.07 -14.94 4.95
CA ASP A 155 -10.45 -16.27 4.95
C ASP A 155 -8.96 -16.23 5.30
N GLN A 156 -8.22 -15.24 4.77
CA GLN A 156 -6.77 -15.06 4.99
C GLN A 156 -6.45 -13.56 5.03
N THR A 157 -5.44 -13.18 5.83
CA THR A 157 -4.91 -11.82 5.81
C THR A 157 -3.44 -11.78 5.41
N ILE A 158 -3.02 -10.63 4.88
CA ILE A 158 -1.64 -10.30 4.55
C ILE A 158 -1.29 -9.03 5.29
N SER A 159 -0.15 -9.00 5.96
CA SER A 159 0.45 -7.81 6.56
C SER A 159 1.81 -7.55 5.94
N VAL A 160 2.21 -6.27 5.85
CA VAL A 160 3.43 -5.87 5.13
C VAL A 160 4.71 -5.98 5.96
N SER A 161 4.59 -6.20 7.27
CA SER A 161 5.68 -6.46 8.21
C SER A 161 5.20 -7.35 9.37
N ASN A 162 6.10 -7.86 10.21
CA ASN A 162 5.71 -8.63 11.39
C ASN A 162 4.99 -7.76 12.41
N ILE A 163 5.46 -6.53 12.63
CA ILE A 163 4.80 -5.58 13.53
C ILE A 163 3.38 -5.25 13.02
N ALA A 164 3.20 -5.06 11.71
CA ALA A 164 1.87 -4.86 11.14
C ALA A 164 0.98 -6.09 11.32
N ARG A 165 1.53 -7.31 11.21
CA ARG A 165 0.81 -8.55 11.51
C ARG A 165 0.33 -8.60 12.95
N ASP A 166 1.21 -8.35 13.90
CA ASP A 166 0.88 -8.43 15.32
C ASP A 166 -0.12 -7.33 15.70
N ASN A 167 0.03 -6.14 15.16
CA ASN A 167 -0.94 -5.05 15.29
C ASN A 167 -2.32 -5.45 14.75
N LEU A 168 -2.39 -6.08 13.57
CA LEU A 168 -3.64 -6.56 12.99
C LEU A 168 -4.31 -7.65 13.85
N ILE A 169 -3.54 -8.63 14.33
CA ILE A 169 -4.03 -9.71 15.19
C ILE A 169 -4.64 -9.12 16.46
N LEU A 170 -3.96 -8.19 17.10
CA LEU A 170 -4.45 -7.55 18.33
C LEU A 170 -5.71 -6.71 18.10
N ARG A 171 -5.75 -5.89 17.04
CA ARG A 171 -6.88 -5.00 16.73
C ARG A 171 -8.13 -5.75 16.33
N ALA A 172 -7.98 -6.70 15.42
CA ALA A 172 -9.11 -7.41 14.85
C ALA A 172 -9.44 -8.72 15.56
N MET A 173 -8.61 -9.13 16.53
CA MET A 173 -8.68 -10.46 17.16
C MET A 173 -8.71 -11.57 16.10
N PHE A 174 -7.92 -11.40 15.04
CA PHE A 174 -7.89 -12.31 13.92
C PHE A 174 -6.98 -13.52 14.23
N ASN A 175 -7.28 -14.66 13.61
CA ASN A 175 -6.51 -15.88 13.82
C ASN A 175 -5.08 -15.76 13.30
N PRO A 176 -4.03 -15.87 14.15
CA PRO A 176 -2.63 -15.75 13.75
C PRO A 176 -2.21 -16.72 12.64
N TYR A 177 -2.78 -17.94 12.62
CA TYR A 177 -2.47 -18.96 11.60
C TYR A 177 -3.04 -18.64 10.23
N LYS A 178 -3.93 -17.66 10.12
CA LYS A 178 -4.52 -17.18 8.87
C LYS A 178 -3.93 -15.84 8.42
N THR A 179 -2.91 -15.35 9.13
CA THR A 179 -2.21 -14.11 8.81
C THR A 179 -0.85 -14.42 8.21
N ASN A 180 -0.54 -13.81 7.08
CA ASN A 180 0.70 -14.02 6.34
C ASN A 180 1.47 -12.70 6.25
N VAL A 181 2.80 -12.74 6.35
CA VAL A 181 3.65 -11.56 6.14
C VAL A 181 4.19 -11.59 4.72
N ILE A 182 3.84 -10.58 3.94
CA ILE A 182 4.33 -10.36 2.58
C ILE A 182 4.68 -8.88 2.44
N PRO A 183 5.96 -8.51 2.40
CA PRO A 183 6.38 -7.12 2.29
C PRO A 183 5.96 -6.51 0.96
N ASN A 184 5.95 -5.19 0.90
CA ASN A 184 5.74 -4.47 -0.35
C ASN A 184 6.88 -4.73 -1.33
N GLY A 185 6.57 -4.74 -2.62
CA GLY A 185 7.57 -4.80 -3.67
C GLY A 185 8.05 -3.41 -4.10
N VAL A 186 9.20 -3.37 -4.77
CA VAL A 186 9.75 -2.18 -5.43
C VAL A 186 10.00 -2.49 -6.90
N ASP A 187 9.87 -1.48 -7.75
CA ASP A 187 10.23 -1.58 -9.17
C ASP A 187 11.73 -1.28 -9.35
N PHE A 188 12.55 -2.32 -9.28
CA PHE A 188 14.00 -2.23 -9.42
C PHE A 188 14.48 -1.86 -10.83
N THR A 189 13.62 -1.90 -11.83
CA THR A 189 13.95 -1.40 -13.17
C THR A 189 13.91 0.12 -13.20
N LYS A 190 13.03 0.70 -12.40
CA LYS A 190 12.85 2.12 -12.24
C LYS A 190 13.79 2.69 -11.16
N PHE A 191 13.76 2.13 -9.94
CA PHE A 191 14.58 2.56 -8.82
C PHE A 191 15.95 1.88 -8.85
N LYS A 192 16.78 2.26 -9.80
CA LYS A 192 18.16 1.80 -9.93
C LYS A 192 19.13 2.97 -9.79
N PRO A 193 20.33 2.72 -9.26
CA PRO A 193 21.37 3.75 -9.14
C PRO A 193 21.79 4.30 -10.51
N ASP A 194 22.36 5.49 -10.50
CA ASP A 194 23.09 6.05 -11.62
C ASP A 194 24.58 5.94 -11.32
N LYS A 195 25.26 5.01 -11.98
CA LYS A 195 26.69 4.69 -11.72
C LYS A 195 27.60 5.90 -11.94
N GLU A 196 27.32 6.74 -12.91
CA GLU A 196 28.15 7.91 -13.18
C GLU A 196 27.97 9.02 -12.15
N LEU A 197 26.73 9.21 -11.66
CA LEU A 197 26.48 10.14 -10.57
C LEU A 197 27.06 9.61 -9.26
N GLN A 198 26.98 8.30 -8.97
CA GLN A 198 27.56 7.72 -7.77
C GLN A 198 29.06 7.90 -7.66
N LYS A 199 29.83 7.70 -8.75
CA LYS A 199 31.28 7.93 -8.76
C LYS A 199 31.69 9.37 -8.41
N LYS A 200 30.79 10.35 -8.64
CA LYS A 200 31.02 11.77 -8.35
C LYS A 200 30.70 12.17 -6.93
N LYS A 201 30.01 11.31 -6.16
CA LYS A 201 29.64 11.59 -4.76
C LYS A 201 30.89 11.58 -3.88
N ASN A 202 30.96 12.52 -2.98
CA ASN A 202 32.06 12.66 -2.02
C ASN A 202 31.53 13.09 -0.64
N SER A 203 32.36 13.03 0.38
CA SER A 203 32.04 13.44 1.74
C SER A 203 32.03 14.96 1.95
N LYS A 204 32.53 15.74 0.99
CA LYS A 204 32.62 17.21 1.10
C LYS A 204 31.30 17.90 0.78
N ASP A 205 30.51 17.35 -0.14
CA ASP A 205 29.22 17.89 -0.58
C ASP A 205 28.11 16.87 -0.37
N ILE A 206 27.52 16.87 0.81
CA ILE A 206 26.46 15.92 1.17
C ILE A 206 25.10 16.53 0.85
N THR A 207 24.32 15.81 0.05
CA THR A 207 22.89 16.11 -0.20
C THR A 207 22.01 15.07 0.49
N ILE A 208 21.17 15.54 1.41
CA ILE A 208 20.18 14.71 2.12
C ILE A 208 18.83 14.84 1.41
N ILE A 209 18.26 13.71 1.03
CA ILE A 209 16.96 13.64 0.37
C ILE A 209 15.89 13.20 1.39
N SER A 210 14.73 13.86 1.38
CA SER A 210 13.54 13.39 2.06
C SER A 210 12.34 13.50 1.13
N VAL A 211 11.63 12.41 0.88
CA VAL A 211 10.46 12.39 -0.01
C VAL A 211 9.30 11.73 0.71
N SER A 212 8.32 12.54 1.13
CA SER A 212 7.11 12.06 1.81
C SER A 212 5.98 13.08 1.70
N ARG A 213 4.74 12.67 2.04
CA ARG A 213 3.65 13.62 2.26
C ARG A 213 4.02 14.53 3.44
N GLN A 214 3.90 15.85 3.28
CA GLN A 214 4.24 16.81 4.33
C GLN A 214 3.09 16.86 5.37
N ALA A 215 3.13 15.94 6.34
CA ALA A 215 2.07 15.72 7.33
C ALA A 215 2.66 15.28 8.68
N TYR A 216 1.87 15.43 9.76
CA TYR A 216 2.28 15.08 11.12
C TYR A 216 2.85 13.66 11.23
N ARG A 217 2.12 12.65 10.75
CA ARG A 217 2.56 11.23 10.84
C ARG A 217 3.87 10.93 10.09
N LYS A 218 4.26 11.79 9.13
CA LYS A 218 5.53 11.69 8.40
C LYS A 218 6.67 12.45 9.06
N GLY A 219 6.42 13.00 10.26
CA GLY A 219 7.44 13.67 11.05
C GLY A 219 7.95 14.97 10.42
N THR A 220 7.08 15.69 9.70
CA THR A 220 7.45 17.00 9.12
C THR A 220 7.88 17.99 10.21
N ASP A 221 7.31 17.89 11.41
CA ASP A 221 7.71 18.74 12.55
C ASP A 221 9.16 18.45 12.97
N LEU A 222 9.57 17.18 12.99
CA LEU A 222 10.97 16.80 13.24
C LEU A 222 11.91 17.31 12.15
N LEU A 223 11.49 17.29 10.87
CA LEU A 223 12.29 17.90 9.79
C LEU A 223 12.52 19.40 10.03
N ILE A 224 11.48 20.13 10.45
CA ILE A 224 11.53 21.56 10.74
C ILE A 224 12.55 21.86 11.84
N GLU A 225 12.63 21.01 12.85
CA GLU A 225 13.55 21.17 13.97
C GLU A 225 14.99 20.72 13.64
N VAL A 226 15.14 19.66 12.83
CA VAL A 226 16.44 19.02 12.53
C VAL A 226 17.23 19.81 11.48
N ILE A 227 16.57 20.29 10.42
CA ILE A 227 17.26 20.90 9.27
C ILE A 227 18.12 22.09 9.66
N PRO A 228 17.65 23.09 10.44
CA PRO A 228 18.47 24.24 10.82
C PRO A 228 19.73 23.84 11.60
N GLU A 229 19.59 22.91 12.54
CA GLU A 229 20.72 22.46 13.36
C GLU A 229 21.76 21.69 12.54
N VAL A 230 21.33 20.79 11.66
CA VAL A 230 22.24 20.07 10.76
C VAL A 230 22.94 21.04 9.80
N CYS A 231 22.24 22.03 9.27
CA CYS A 231 22.85 23.06 8.44
C CYS A 231 23.86 23.91 9.19
N LYS A 232 23.65 24.16 10.49
CA LYS A 232 24.60 24.88 11.36
C LYS A 232 25.85 24.04 11.63
N LEU A 233 25.68 22.74 11.91
CA LEU A 233 26.78 21.82 12.20
C LEU A 233 27.64 21.52 10.95
N PHE A 234 27.01 21.44 9.78
CA PHE A 234 27.67 21.05 8.53
C PHE A 234 27.40 22.09 7.44
N PRO A 235 28.30 23.08 7.25
CA PRO A 235 28.11 24.15 6.25
C PRO A 235 27.91 23.69 4.81
N ASN A 236 28.39 22.50 4.44
CA ASN A 236 28.31 21.97 3.08
C ASN A 236 27.12 21.02 2.85
N VAL A 237 26.30 20.74 3.88
CA VAL A 237 25.13 19.88 3.73
C VAL A 237 23.98 20.64 3.07
N LYS A 238 23.31 20.02 2.11
CA LYS A 238 22.11 20.51 1.44
C LYS A 238 20.96 19.54 1.64
N PHE A 239 19.74 20.07 1.63
CA PHE A 239 18.53 19.26 1.69
C PHE A 239 17.69 19.42 0.41
N VAL A 240 17.13 18.30 -0.08
CA VAL A 240 16.10 18.31 -1.11
C VAL A 240 14.88 17.58 -0.56
N ILE A 241 13.80 18.32 -0.37
CA ILE A 241 12.57 17.81 0.23
C ILE A 241 11.51 17.73 -0.84
N GLY A 242 11.04 16.50 -1.10
CA GLY A 242 9.98 16.21 -2.06
C GLY A 242 8.66 15.88 -1.37
N GLY A 243 7.58 16.27 -2.03
CA GLY A 243 6.22 16.03 -1.56
C GLY A 243 5.44 17.30 -1.24
N ASP A 244 4.17 17.11 -0.93
CA ASP A 244 3.24 18.16 -0.58
C ASP A 244 2.37 17.72 0.59
N GLY A 245 1.67 18.66 1.22
CA GLY A 245 0.78 18.35 2.32
C GLY A 245 0.50 19.53 3.24
N PRO A 246 -0.34 19.35 4.26
CA PRO A 246 -0.80 20.44 5.12
C PRO A 246 0.30 21.13 5.91
N LYS A 247 1.46 20.49 6.10
CA LYS A 247 2.60 21.05 6.85
C LYS A 247 3.67 21.72 5.97
N LYS A 248 3.49 21.75 4.65
CA LYS A 248 4.42 22.40 3.72
C LYS A 248 4.64 23.89 4.05
N PRO A 249 3.61 24.70 4.38
CA PRO A 249 3.80 26.10 4.73
C PRO A 249 4.72 26.30 5.94
N LEU A 250 4.73 25.36 6.90
CA LEU A 250 5.63 25.41 8.04
C LEU A 250 7.09 25.17 7.65
N LEU A 251 7.33 24.27 6.68
CA LEU A 251 8.68 24.09 6.11
C LEU A 251 9.16 25.32 5.35
N GLU A 252 8.28 25.96 4.57
CA GLU A 252 8.59 27.21 3.86
C GLU A 252 8.98 28.32 4.83
N ASN A 253 8.18 28.50 5.89
CA ASN A 253 8.46 29.48 6.94
C ASN A 253 9.80 29.18 7.66
N MET A 254 10.10 27.93 7.98
CA MET A 254 11.38 27.55 8.59
C MET A 254 12.57 27.90 7.70
N ILE A 255 12.48 27.67 6.41
CA ILE A 255 13.56 27.99 5.44
C ILE A 255 13.82 29.49 5.42
N GLU A 256 12.75 30.31 5.42
CA GLU A 256 12.84 31.77 5.41
C GLU A 256 13.44 32.32 6.72
N THR A 257 12.90 31.90 7.87
CA THR A 257 13.32 32.37 9.17
C THR A 257 14.73 31.95 9.54
N SER A 258 15.22 30.83 9.02
CA SER A 258 16.57 30.30 9.23
C SER A 258 17.57 30.74 8.15
N ASN A 259 17.17 31.51 7.14
CA ASN A 259 18.00 31.95 6.00
C ASN A 259 18.65 30.77 5.25
N LEU A 260 17.85 29.71 4.95
CA LEU A 260 18.34 28.47 4.35
C LEU A 260 17.94 28.28 2.88
N GLN A 261 17.53 29.34 2.15
CA GLN A 261 17.03 29.27 0.78
C GLN A 261 18.03 28.63 -0.21
N ASP A 262 19.33 28.86 0.02
CA ASP A 262 20.42 28.30 -0.80
C ASP A 262 20.80 26.85 -0.43
N ARG A 263 20.31 26.37 0.71
CA ARG A 263 20.67 25.08 1.31
C ARG A 263 19.53 24.07 1.28
N VAL A 264 18.28 24.52 1.30
CA VAL A 264 17.09 23.66 1.38
C VAL A 264 16.18 23.91 0.19
N LYS A 265 16.01 22.90 -0.65
CA LYS A 265 15.16 22.97 -1.82
C LYS A 265 13.88 22.16 -1.61
N LEU A 266 12.72 22.83 -1.68
CA LEU A 266 11.42 22.17 -1.74
C LEU A 266 11.04 21.90 -3.21
N THR A 267 10.67 20.68 -3.55
CA THR A 267 10.27 20.32 -4.92
C THR A 267 8.77 20.29 -5.14
N GLY A 268 7.98 20.41 -4.06
CA GLY A 268 6.53 20.25 -4.10
C GLY A 268 6.09 18.81 -4.41
N ALA A 269 4.83 18.68 -4.82
CA ALA A 269 4.27 17.37 -5.19
C ALA A 269 5.04 16.75 -6.37
N LEU A 270 5.43 15.50 -6.19
CA LEU A 270 6.21 14.75 -7.19
C LEU A 270 5.36 13.66 -7.83
N HIS A 271 5.33 13.65 -9.15
CA HIS A 271 4.84 12.47 -9.83
C HIS A 271 5.79 11.28 -9.56
N HIS A 272 5.24 10.11 -9.26
CA HIS A 272 6.03 8.92 -8.88
C HIS A 272 7.18 8.62 -9.85
N ASN A 273 7.02 8.92 -11.16
CA ASN A 273 8.08 8.73 -12.15
C ASN A 273 9.29 9.68 -12.01
N LYS A 274 9.16 10.77 -11.24
CA LYS A 274 10.23 11.75 -11.00
C LYS A 274 10.95 11.55 -9.66
N VAL A 275 10.42 10.68 -8.79
CA VAL A 275 11.00 10.43 -7.47
C VAL A 275 12.43 9.90 -7.58
N ARG A 276 12.68 8.94 -8.46
CA ARG A 276 14.04 8.43 -8.73
C ARG A 276 15.02 9.52 -9.14
N ASP A 277 14.60 10.41 -10.05
CA ASP A 277 15.48 11.46 -10.59
C ASP A 277 15.99 12.44 -9.50
N ILE A 278 15.26 12.51 -8.40
CA ILE A 278 15.67 13.27 -7.20
C ILE A 278 16.56 12.40 -6.31
N MET A 279 16.15 11.16 -6.02
CA MET A 279 16.88 10.27 -5.13
C MET A 279 18.33 10.04 -5.62
N ILE A 280 18.57 9.78 -6.90
CA ILE A 280 19.92 9.53 -7.44
C ILE A 280 20.90 10.68 -7.24
N LYS A 281 20.42 11.90 -6.98
CA LYS A 281 21.25 13.09 -6.76
C LYS A 281 21.72 13.24 -5.31
N GLY A 282 21.13 12.51 -4.38
CA GLY A 282 21.46 12.57 -2.97
C GLY A 282 22.58 11.61 -2.56
N ASN A 283 23.09 11.82 -1.38
CA ASN A 283 24.03 10.94 -0.68
C ASN A 283 23.31 10.10 0.37
N LEU A 284 22.43 10.75 1.14
CA LEU A 284 21.66 10.17 2.23
C LEU A 284 20.15 10.35 1.97
N TYR A 285 19.38 9.42 2.47
CA TYR A 285 17.92 9.58 2.56
C TYR A 285 17.51 9.67 4.02
N LEU A 286 16.75 10.72 4.37
CA LEU A 286 16.24 10.94 5.70
C LEU A 286 14.73 10.67 5.74
N ASN A 287 14.32 9.74 6.60
CA ASN A 287 12.93 9.50 6.94
C ASN A 287 12.69 9.81 8.43
N THR A 288 11.78 10.71 8.71
CA THR A 288 11.45 11.16 10.08
C THR A 288 10.05 10.71 10.52
N SER A 289 9.47 9.71 9.88
CA SER A 289 8.11 9.25 10.16
C SER A 289 7.92 8.89 11.64
N LEU A 290 6.74 9.22 12.19
CA LEU A 290 6.35 8.88 13.56
C LEU A 290 5.65 7.51 13.65
N THR A 291 5.16 7.00 12.52
CA THR A 291 4.52 5.68 12.44
C THR A 291 4.54 5.17 10.99
N GLU A 292 4.94 3.94 10.80
CA GLU A 292 4.99 3.26 9.50
C GLU A 292 4.72 1.77 9.66
N SER A 293 3.95 1.21 8.74
CA SER A 293 3.78 -0.24 8.66
C SER A 293 4.92 -0.93 7.90
N PHE A 294 5.55 -0.23 6.93
CA PHE A 294 6.64 -0.75 6.11
C PHE A 294 7.62 0.33 5.61
N CYS A 295 7.10 1.48 5.15
CA CYS A 295 7.87 2.56 4.53
C CYS A 295 8.57 2.18 3.22
N ILE A 296 7.81 2.00 2.13
CA ILE A 296 8.36 1.66 0.80
C ILE A 296 9.43 2.65 0.31
N ALA A 297 9.34 3.92 0.70
CA ALA A 297 10.25 4.99 0.28
C ALA A 297 11.71 4.74 0.68
N ILE A 298 11.96 4.08 1.85
CA ILE A 298 13.35 3.76 2.23
C ILE A 298 13.94 2.65 1.37
N VAL A 299 13.13 1.68 0.90
CA VAL A 299 13.58 0.64 -0.02
C VAL A 299 13.85 1.24 -1.40
N GLU A 300 12.97 2.12 -1.89
CA GLU A 300 13.16 2.86 -3.13
C GLU A 300 14.46 3.69 -3.08
N ALA A 301 14.70 4.41 -1.98
CA ALA A 301 15.89 5.21 -1.78
C ALA A 301 17.17 4.36 -1.71
N ALA A 302 17.20 3.31 -0.90
CA ALA A 302 18.33 2.39 -0.82
C ALA A 302 18.61 1.73 -2.18
N SER A 303 17.57 1.36 -2.93
CA SER A 303 17.70 0.81 -4.30
C SER A 303 18.35 1.78 -5.28
N THR A 304 18.30 3.09 -5.03
CA THR A 304 18.98 4.10 -5.85
C THR A 304 20.40 4.41 -5.39
N GLY A 305 20.90 3.68 -4.39
CA GLY A 305 22.25 3.83 -3.83
C GLY A 305 22.37 4.97 -2.81
N LEU A 306 21.31 5.24 -2.05
CA LEU A 306 21.34 6.12 -0.89
C LEU A 306 21.53 5.30 0.38
N TYR A 307 22.35 5.80 1.32
CA TYR A 307 22.34 5.29 2.68
C TYR A 307 21.18 5.92 3.46
N ILE A 308 20.52 5.15 4.31
CA ILE A 308 19.28 5.55 4.94
C ILE A 308 19.52 5.94 6.40
N VAL A 309 19.01 7.12 6.81
CA VAL A 309 18.83 7.49 8.20
C VAL A 309 17.32 7.57 8.45
N THR A 310 16.81 6.79 9.38
CA THR A 310 15.36 6.70 9.59
C THR A 310 15.02 6.50 11.06
N THR A 311 13.87 7.04 11.46
CA THR A 311 13.28 6.74 12.77
C THR A 311 12.91 5.26 12.86
N ASP A 312 13.22 4.63 13.99
CA ASP A 312 12.86 3.25 14.31
C ASP A 312 11.42 3.19 14.86
N VAL A 313 10.46 3.18 13.95
CA VAL A 313 9.03 3.21 14.30
C VAL A 313 8.25 2.15 13.53
N GLY A 314 7.36 1.45 14.23
CA GLY A 314 6.53 0.42 13.61
C GLY A 314 7.36 -0.65 12.89
N GLY A 315 7.04 -0.94 11.62
CA GLY A 315 7.73 -1.96 10.83
C GLY A 315 9.01 -1.51 10.13
N VAL A 316 9.50 -0.27 10.35
CA VAL A 316 10.68 0.27 9.65
C VAL A 316 11.94 -0.52 9.94
N GLY A 317 12.16 -0.92 11.21
CA GLY A 317 13.32 -1.69 11.62
C GLY A 317 13.45 -3.09 10.98
N GLU A 318 12.36 -3.60 10.37
CA GLU A 318 12.36 -4.91 9.69
C GLU A 318 12.72 -4.82 8.20
N VAL A 319 12.87 -3.60 7.64
CA VAL A 319 12.82 -3.42 6.18
C VAL A 319 14.20 -3.53 5.53
N LEU A 320 15.21 -2.93 6.11
CA LEU A 320 16.55 -2.87 5.50
C LEU A 320 17.58 -3.61 6.37
N PRO A 321 18.58 -4.25 5.75
CA PRO A 321 19.74 -4.76 6.47
C PRO A 321 20.51 -3.63 7.20
N ASP A 322 21.14 -3.96 8.33
CA ASP A 322 21.85 -3.00 9.20
C ASP A 322 22.95 -2.19 8.48
N ASN A 323 23.58 -2.78 7.47
CA ASN A 323 24.61 -2.11 6.68
C ASN A 323 24.05 -1.07 5.68
N MET A 324 22.73 -0.97 5.52
CA MET A 324 22.05 -0.03 4.63
C MET A 324 21.35 1.11 5.36
N VAL A 325 21.22 1.02 6.69
CA VAL A 325 20.37 1.90 7.47
C VAL A 325 20.98 2.24 8.83
N LYS A 326 20.80 3.48 9.24
CA LYS A 326 20.97 3.96 10.61
C LYS A 326 19.59 4.19 11.22
N LEU A 327 19.20 3.33 12.16
CA LEU A 327 17.99 3.48 12.94
C LEU A 327 18.22 4.44 14.10
N VAL A 328 17.29 5.38 14.31
CA VAL A 328 17.34 6.40 15.37
C VAL A 328 15.98 6.55 16.04
N ASN A 329 15.94 7.05 17.28
CA ASN A 329 14.66 7.37 17.91
C ASN A 329 13.96 8.51 17.18
N ALA A 330 12.63 8.57 17.31
CA ALA A 330 11.81 9.60 16.69
C ALA A 330 11.82 10.90 17.49
N ASP A 331 13.01 11.46 17.73
CA ASP A 331 13.25 12.72 18.39
C ASP A 331 14.37 13.51 17.68
N LYS A 332 14.39 14.82 17.89
CA LYS A 332 15.33 15.75 17.26
C LYS A 332 16.79 15.35 17.46
N ASP A 333 17.18 15.11 18.72
CA ASP A 333 18.59 14.94 19.08
C ASP A 333 19.14 13.60 18.55
N SER A 334 18.35 12.54 18.62
CA SER A 334 18.69 11.22 18.06
C SER A 334 18.85 11.28 16.54
N ILE A 335 17.99 12.01 15.83
CA ILE A 335 18.08 12.19 14.38
C ILE A 335 19.35 12.98 14.02
N ILE A 336 19.62 14.10 14.70
CA ILE A 336 20.83 14.90 14.46
C ILE A 336 22.08 14.08 14.71
N LYS A 337 22.11 13.32 15.81
CA LYS A 337 23.24 12.42 16.14
C LYS A 337 23.43 11.36 15.05
N GLY A 338 22.35 10.71 14.60
CA GLY A 338 22.41 9.71 13.53
C GLY A 338 22.91 10.28 12.21
N ILE A 339 22.47 11.48 11.83
CA ILE A 339 22.94 12.17 10.62
C ILE A 339 24.44 12.49 10.78
N LYS A 340 24.86 13.03 11.92
CA LYS A 340 26.27 13.37 12.21
C LYS A 340 27.17 12.13 12.07
N GLU A 341 26.87 11.05 12.78
CA GLU A 341 27.64 9.79 12.72
C GLU A 341 27.72 9.24 11.29
N THR A 342 26.62 9.37 10.51
CA THR A 342 26.57 8.92 9.13
C THR A 342 27.44 9.77 8.21
N ILE A 343 27.44 11.10 8.39
CA ILE A 343 28.27 12.03 7.58
C ILE A 343 29.75 11.81 7.88
N GLU A 344 30.11 11.71 9.16
CA GLU A 344 31.49 11.49 9.60
C GLU A 344 32.05 10.14 9.08
N ASN A 345 31.20 9.14 8.89
CA ASN A 345 31.59 7.83 8.36
C ASN A 345 31.23 7.61 6.89
N TYR A 346 30.86 8.67 6.15
CA TYR A 346 30.29 8.52 4.81
C TYR A 346 31.27 7.90 3.81
N ASP A 347 32.55 8.18 3.90
CA ASP A 347 33.57 7.62 2.99
C ASP A 347 33.69 6.09 3.10
N ASN A 348 33.44 5.51 4.28
CA ASN A 348 33.40 4.05 4.48
C ASN A 348 32.07 3.44 4.01
N ILE A 349 30.99 4.23 4.01
CA ILE A 349 29.63 3.77 3.65
C ILE A 349 29.41 3.77 2.15
N LYS A 350 29.88 4.81 1.44
CA LYS A 350 29.54 5.08 0.03
C LYS A 350 29.85 3.92 -0.91
N ASP A 351 30.96 3.19 -0.68
CA ASP A 351 31.40 2.11 -1.56
C ASP A 351 30.46 0.90 -1.48
N ASN A 352 29.83 0.68 -0.31
CA ASN A 352 28.88 -0.40 -0.08
C ASN A 352 27.51 -0.11 -0.72
N THR A 353 27.17 1.14 -1.01
CA THR A 353 25.84 1.51 -1.55
C THR A 353 25.62 1.02 -2.98
N ASN A 354 26.67 0.65 -3.69
CA ASN A 354 26.59 0.18 -5.07
C ASN A 354 25.81 -1.14 -5.21
N ASP A 355 25.87 -2.00 -4.21
CA ASP A 355 25.28 -3.35 -4.24
C ASP A 355 23.86 -3.39 -3.64
N PHE A 356 23.39 -2.30 -3.04
CA PHE A 356 22.08 -2.23 -2.38
C PHE A 356 20.92 -2.65 -3.29
N ASN A 357 20.96 -2.22 -4.54
CA ASN A 357 19.91 -2.55 -5.51
C ASN A 357 19.78 -4.08 -5.73
N GLU A 358 20.89 -4.78 -5.93
CA GLU A 358 20.85 -6.22 -6.22
C GLU A 358 20.43 -7.03 -4.98
N VAL A 359 20.89 -6.65 -3.80
CA VAL A 359 20.50 -7.30 -2.53
C VAL A 359 18.99 -7.14 -2.29
N LEU A 360 18.47 -5.92 -2.43
CA LEU A 360 17.05 -5.62 -2.16
C LEU A 360 16.12 -6.21 -3.22
N LYS A 361 16.57 -6.34 -4.46
CA LYS A 361 15.81 -6.93 -5.56
C LYS A 361 15.43 -8.38 -5.29
N ASP A 362 16.28 -9.14 -4.59
CA ASP A 362 15.93 -10.49 -4.19
C ASP A 362 14.79 -10.52 -3.14
N ALA A 363 14.79 -9.60 -2.20
CA ALA A 363 13.81 -9.54 -1.12
C ALA A 363 12.46 -8.95 -1.56
N TYR A 364 12.47 -7.86 -2.35
CA TYR A 364 11.32 -6.98 -2.58
C TYR A 364 10.83 -6.95 -4.04
N ASN A 365 11.10 -7.98 -4.83
CA ASN A 365 10.64 -8.09 -6.21
C ASN A 365 9.12 -8.34 -6.29
N TRP A 366 8.41 -7.57 -7.11
CA TRP A 366 6.96 -7.70 -7.29
C TRP A 366 6.51 -9.10 -7.77
N ASP A 367 7.30 -9.80 -8.56
CA ASP A 367 6.94 -11.14 -9.00
C ASP A 367 7.00 -12.14 -7.84
N LYS A 368 7.99 -12.00 -6.92
CA LYS A 368 8.03 -12.79 -5.67
C LYS A 368 6.86 -12.46 -4.75
N VAL A 369 6.50 -11.17 -4.61
CA VAL A 369 5.30 -10.73 -3.86
C VAL A 369 4.05 -11.37 -4.44
N ALA A 370 3.85 -11.32 -5.76
CA ALA A 370 2.71 -11.92 -6.43
C ALA A 370 2.66 -13.45 -6.27
N HIS A 371 3.79 -14.15 -6.37
CA HIS A 371 3.85 -15.60 -6.11
C HIS A 371 3.48 -15.96 -4.67
N LYS A 372 3.97 -15.20 -3.68
CA LYS A 372 3.57 -15.40 -2.27
C LYS A 372 2.08 -15.13 -2.09
N THR A 373 1.54 -14.09 -2.73
CA THR A 373 0.12 -13.73 -2.68
C THR A 373 -0.75 -14.83 -3.30
N ILE A 374 -0.35 -15.42 -4.44
CA ILE A 374 -1.05 -16.56 -5.05
C ILE A 374 -1.10 -17.77 -4.09
N LYS A 375 -0.03 -18.02 -3.32
CA LYS A 375 -0.06 -19.08 -2.29
C LYS A 375 -1.11 -18.79 -1.22
N VAL A 376 -1.27 -17.52 -0.80
CA VAL A 376 -2.33 -17.11 0.14
C VAL A 376 -3.72 -17.29 -0.48
N TYR A 377 -3.89 -16.97 -1.76
CA TYR A 377 -5.15 -17.23 -2.48
C TYR A 377 -5.51 -18.73 -2.49
N HIS A 378 -4.53 -19.60 -2.72
CA HIS A 378 -4.78 -21.04 -2.63
C HIS A 378 -5.16 -21.50 -1.22
N LYS A 379 -4.53 -20.94 -0.16
CA LYS A 379 -4.94 -21.20 1.24
C LYS A 379 -6.38 -20.75 1.48
N ALA A 380 -6.78 -19.58 0.99
CA ALA A 380 -8.14 -19.09 1.11
C ALA A 380 -9.14 -20.02 0.40
N MET A 381 -8.77 -20.57 -0.76
CA MET A 381 -9.62 -21.52 -1.50
C MET A 381 -9.80 -22.86 -0.82
N MET A 382 -8.88 -23.28 0.03
CA MET A 382 -8.98 -24.53 0.81
C MET A 382 -9.99 -24.44 1.96
N ASN A 383 -10.43 -23.23 2.35
CA ASN A 383 -11.43 -23.06 3.38
C ASN A 383 -12.80 -23.52 2.85
N LEU A 384 -13.27 -24.67 3.26
CA LEU A 384 -14.52 -25.28 2.79
C LEU A 384 -15.76 -24.78 3.55
N ASP A 385 -15.59 -24.17 4.72
CA ASP A 385 -16.70 -23.73 5.56
C ASP A 385 -17.39 -22.48 4.97
N ARG A 386 -18.56 -22.70 4.39
CA ARG A 386 -19.44 -21.65 3.84
C ARG A 386 -20.81 -21.61 4.49
N SER A 387 -20.97 -22.34 5.60
CA SER A 387 -22.26 -22.44 6.29
C SER A 387 -22.64 -21.06 6.85
N ILE A 388 -23.87 -20.63 6.54
CA ILE A 388 -24.47 -19.43 7.16
C ILE A 388 -24.52 -19.54 8.68
N ILE A 389 -24.73 -20.77 9.20
CA ILE A 389 -24.76 -21.04 10.64
C ILE A 389 -23.40 -20.74 11.26
N THR A 390 -22.31 -21.21 10.65
CA THR A 390 -20.95 -20.92 11.12
C THR A 390 -20.64 -19.43 11.04
N ARG A 391 -21.07 -18.74 9.96
CA ARG A 391 -20.95 -17.28 9.82
C ARG A 391 -21.64 -16.56 10.97
N ILE A 392 -22.90 -16.90 11.27
CA ILE A 392 -23.68 -16.32 12.36
C ILE A 392 -23.00 -16.57 13.71
N LYS A 393 -22.55 -17.79 13.98
CA LYS A 393 -21.83 -18.13 15.24
C LYS A 393 -20.57 -17.27 15.42
N LYS A 394 -19.75 -17.09 14.39
CA LYS A 394 -18.54 -16.25 14.44
C LYS A 394 -18.88 -14.80 14.76
N VAL A 395 -19.90 -14.27 14.13
CA VAL A 395 -20.33 -12.88 14.29
C VAL A 395 -20.91 -12.64 15.69
N LEU A 396 -21.73 -13.56 16.22
CA LEU A 396 -22.27 -13.48 17.58
C LEU A 396 -21.16 -13.54 18.65
N ALA A 397 -20.05 -14.21 18.37
CA ALA A 397 -18.90 -14.26 19.27
C ALA A 397 -18.14 -12.92 19.39
N ILE A 398 -18.40 -11.92 18.50
CA ILE A 398 -17.77 -10.60 18.56
C ILE A 398 -18.28 -9.78 19.74
N GLY A 399 -19.55 -9.93 20.09
CA GLY A 399 -20.20 -9.23 21.21
C GLY A 399 -21.72 -9.30 21.11
N LYS A 400 -22.43 -9.22 22.22
CA LYS A 400 -23.88 -9.39 22.25
C LYS A 400 -24.61 -8.39 21.34
N ILE A 401 -24.36 -7.09 21.49
CA ILE A 401 -25.05 -6.04 20.73
C ILE A 401 -24.51 -5.98 19.29
N SER A 402 -23.20 -5.85 19.13
CA SER A 402 -22.57 -5.76 17.82
C SER A 402 -22.78 -7.02 16.98
N GLY A 403 -22.76 -8.19 17.59
CA GLY A 403 -23.02 -9.47 16.92
C GLY A 403 -24.43 -9.56 16.41
N ILE A 404 -25.46 -9.22 17.23
CA ILE A 404 -26.87 -9.22 16.78
C ILE A 404 -27.08 -8.24 15.64
N PHE A 405 -26.54 -7.00 15.76
CA PHE A 405 -26.62 -6.00 14.69
C PHE A 405 -26.02 -6.52 13.38
N HIS A 406 -24.84 -7.16 13.45
CA HIS A 406 -24.19 -7.72 12.27
C HIS A 406 -24.97 -8.91 11.68
N VAL A 407 -25.62 -9.73 12.51
CA VAL A 407 -26.52 -10.81 12.03
C VAL A 407 -27.69 -10.21 11.24
N CYS A 408 -28.28 -9.11 11.72
CA CYS A 408 -29.34 -8.40 10.98
C CYS A 408 -28.83 -7.92 9.61
N LEU A 409 -27.61 -7.37 9.55
CA LEU A 409 -27.00 -6.96 8.27
C LEU A 409 -26.80 -8.16 7.34
N ILE A 410 -26.35 -9.29 7.84
CA ILE A 410 -26.19 -10.53 7.06
C ILE A 410 -27.53 -10.98 6.48
N ILE A 411 -28.57 -11.01 7.30
CA ILE A 411 -29.93 -11.41 6.85
C ILE A 411 -30.43 -10.48 5.76
N LEU A 412 -30.31 -9.16 5.99
CA LEU A 412 -30.70 -8.14 5.00
C LEU A 412 -29.93 -8.30 3.68
N ASP A 413 -28.64 -8.64 3.76
CA ASP A 413 -27.78 -8.85 2.60
C ASP A 413 -28.23 -10.06 1.77
N TYR A 414 -28.61 -11.16 2.42
CA TYR A 414 -29.18 -12.32 1.72
C TYR A 414 -30.56 -12.01 1.10
N LEU A 415 -31.41 -11.24 1.77
CA LEU A 415 -32.71 -10.81 1.21
C LEU A 415 -32.51 -9.91 -0.02
N LEU A 416 -31.55 -8.98 0.05
CA LEU A 416 -31.22 -8.12 -1.08
C LEU A 416 -30.63 -8.93 -2.25
N LEU A 417 -29.78 -9.92 -1.97
CA LEU A 417 -29.23 -10.82 -2.99
C LEU A 417 -30.37 -11.62 -3.67
N LEU A 418 -31.32 -12.12 -2.89
CA LEU A 418 -32.49 -12.82 -3.42
C LEU A 418 -33.31 -11.89 -4.33
N PHE A 419 -33.64 -10.69 -3.85
CA PHE A 419 -34.35 -9.68 -4.66
C PHE A 419 -33.62 -9.38 -5.96
N LEU A 420 -32.31 -9.09 -5.92
CA LEU A 420 -31.53 -8.81 -7.12
C LEU A 420 -31.43 -10.00 -8.05
N THR A 421 -31.47 -11.24 -7.52
CA THR A 421 -31.44 -12.44 -8.34
C THR A 421 -32.74 -12.65 -9.11
N LEU A 422 -33.88 -12.27 -8.52
CA LEU A 422 -35.20 -12.28 -9.17
C LEU A 422 -35.34 -11.11 -10.16
N TYR A 423 -34.94 -9.91 -9.75
CA TYR A 423 -35.05 -8.69 -10.57
C TYR A 423 -34.11 -8.69 -11.77
N GLN A 424 -32.85 -9.12 -11.57
CA GLN A 424 -31.82 -9.17 -12.60
C GLN A 424 -31.11 -10.53 -12.58
N PRO A 425 -31.71 -11.55 -13.19
CA PRO A 425 -31.14 -12.90 -13.18
C PRO A 425 -29.81 -12.97 -13.91
N VAL A 426 -28.96 -13.93 -13.54
CA VAL A 426 -27.60 -14.09 -14.10
C VAL A 426 -27.59 -14.16 -15.62
N LYS A 427 -28.63 -14.75 -16.22
CA LYS A 427 -28.78 -14.89 -17.68
C LYS A 427 -28.97 -13.54 -18.40
N SER A 428 -29.40 -12.48 -17.71
CA SER A 428 -29.61 -11.16 -18.31
C SER A 428 -28.30 -10.39 -18.54
N PHE A 429 -27.20 -10.81 -17.91
CA PHE A 429 -25.90 -10.17 -18.11
C PHE A 429 -25.28 -10.57 -19.45
N LYS A 430 -25.04 -9.59 -20.32
CA LYS A 430 -24.31 -9.84 -21.57
C LYS A 430 -22.87 -10.26 -21.24
N LYS A 431 -22.40 -11.34 -21.91
CA LYS A 431 -20.99 -11.75 -21.84
C LYS A 431 -20.13 -10.64 -22.47
N GLU A 432 -19.26 -10.04 -21.69
CA GLU A 432 -18.26 -9.11 -22.22
C GLU A 432 -17.14 -9.86 -22.93
N LYS A 433 -16.58 -9.25 -23.99
CA LYS A 433 -15.35 -9.76 -24.63
C LYS A 433 -14.22 -9.68 -23.60
N GLN A 434 -13.62 -10.83 -23.30
CA GLN A 434 -12.47 -10.86 -22.38
C GLN A 434 -11.27 -10.20 -23.05
N PHE A 435 -10.54 -9.38 -22.28
CA PHE A 435 -9.26 -8.82 -22.72
C PHE A 435 -8.27 -9.98 -22.95
N LYS A 436 -7.77 -10.09 -24.18
CA LYS A 436 -6.78 -11.11 -24.54
C LYS A 436 -5.38 -10.57 -24.24
N TYR A 437 -4.90 -10.85 -23.04
CA TYR A 437 -3.59 -10.42 -22.58
C TYR A 437 -2.44 -10.89 -23.49
N GLU A 438 -2.57 -12.08 -24.09
CA GLU A 438 -1.61 -12.62 -25.07
C GLU A 438 -1.44 -11.69 -26.28
N ASN A 439 -2.53 -11.10 -26.78
CA ASN A 439 -2.48 -10.15 -27.88
C ASN A 439 -1.78 -8.84 -27.48
N TYR A 440 -1.98 -8.40 -26.24
CA TYR A 440 -1.30 -7.23 -25.69
C TYR A 440 0.19 -7.47 -25.49
N GLN A 441 0.58 -8.63 -25.00
CA GLN A 441 1.98 -9.06 -24.89
C GLN A 441 2.67 -9.10 -26.26
N LYS A 442 1.97 -9.59 -27.28
CA LYS A 442 2.47 -9.60 -28.66
C LYS A 442 2.67 -8.18 -29.19
N TYR A 443 1.70 -7.28 -28.92
CA TYR A 443 1.78 -5.88 -29.27
C TYR A 443 2.99 -5.20 -28.61
N LEU A 444 3.20 -5.40 -27.30
CA LEU A 444 4.37 -4.85 -26.59
C LEU A 444 5.72 -5.37 -27.09
N ARG A 445 5.79 -6.64 -27.52
CA ARG A 445 7.02 -7.19 -28.12
C ARG A 445 7.33 -6.58 -29.49
N ASN A 446 6.31 -6.22 -30.24
CA ASN A 446 6.46 -5.60 -31.56
C ASN A 446 6.77 -4.08 -31.49
N MET A 447 6.65 -3.46 -30.31
CA MET A 447 6.99 -2.05 -30.07
C MET A 447 8.43 -1.85 -29.55
N LYS A 448 9.14 -2.93 -29.22
CA LYS A 448 10.56 -2.94 -28.87
C LYS A 448 11.41 -3.20 -30.11
#